data_7d6b8bfb381f432f5583dcc1fe07d5d7
#
_entry.id   7d6b8bfb381f432f5583dcc1fe07d5d7
#
_cell.length_a   1.000
_cell.length_b   1.000
_cell.length_c   1.000
_cell.angle_alpha   90.00
_cell.angle_beta   90.00
_cell.angle_gamma   90.00
#
_symmetry.space_group_name_H-M   'P 1'
#
loop_
_entity.id
_entity.type
_entity.pdbx_description
1 polymer ?
#
loop_
_entity_poly.entity_id
_entity_poly.type
_entity_poly.pdbx_seq_one_letter_code
_entity_poly.pdbx_strand_id
1 'polypeptide(L)'
;HRLLNNLVESNRSQPKDWRYRPCPVCRSLMHRKLQGQRSGVVVDSCREHGLWLDSGELRQLMEWSRAGGEKLDQEHREQEKNQQSDRERRERIAATFKKSSLESDVEIKSSMLQKEPSVSILEALGTMLKDLLTD
;
A
#
# COMPACT_ATOMS: atom_id res chain seq x y z
N HIS A 1 0.16 28.43 6.63
CA HIS A 1 -0.80 27.42 6.12
C HIS A 1 -2.01 28.03 5.41
N ARG A 2 -2.65 29.10 5.94
CA ARG A 2 -3.82 29.73 5.28
C ARG A 2 -3.50 30.30 3.90
N LEU A 3 -2.36 31.01 3.76
CA LEU A 3 -1.95 31.58 2.47
C LEU A 3 -1.72 30.50 1.41
N LEU A 4 -1.08 29.41 1.77
CA LEU A 4 -0.87 28.28 0.88
C LEU A 4 -2.19 27.63 0.46
N ASN A 5 -3.11 27.41 1.38
CA ASN A 5 -4.41 26.85 1.06
C ASN A 5 -5.21 27.74 0.11
N ASN A 6 -5.18 29.05 0.32
CA ASN A 6 -5.82 30.01 -0.58
C ASN A 6 -5.19 30.02 -1.98
N LEU A 7 -3.86 29.94 -2.09
CA LEU A 7 -3.15 29.86 -3.36
C LEU A 7 -3.51 28.56 -4.10
N VAL A 8 -3.52 27.43 -3.42
CA VAL A 8 -3.88 26.14 -3.99
C VAL A 8 -5.32 26.13 -4.49
N GLU A 9 -6.25 26.67 -3.72
CA GLU A 9 -7.66 26.77 -4.10
C GLU A 9 -7.84 27.70 -5.30
N SER A 10 -7.18 28.85 -5.30
CA SER A 10 -7.14 29.77 -6.43
C SER A 10 -6.59 29.11 -7.71
N ASN A 11 -5.52 28.32 -7.58
CA ASN A 11 -4.93 27.61 -8.70
C ASN A 11 -5.85 26.49 -9.25
N ARG A 12 -6.59 25.83 -8.36
CA ARG A 12 -7.55 24.79 -8.74
C ARG A 12 -8.80 25.35 -9.44
N SER A 13 -9.26 26.52 -9.04
CA SER A 13 -10.49 27.12 -9.51
C SER A 13 -10.35 27.77 -10.89
N GLN A 14 -9.13 27.89 -11.44
CA GLN A 14 -8.96 28.44 -12.77
C GLN A 14 -9.51 27.48 -13.84
N PRO A 15 -10.23 28.02 -14.86
CA PRO A 15 -10.72 27.21 -15.95
C PRO A 15 -9.54 26.60 -16.73
N LYS A 16 -9.48 25.29 -16.75
CA LYS A 16 -8.43 24.54 -17.45
C LYS A 16 -9.00 24.02 -18.76
N ASP A 17 -8.29 24.30 -19.86
CA ASP A 17 -8.60 23.64 -21.13
C ASP A 17 -8.24 22.15 -20.99
N TRP A 18 -9.25 21.28 -21.09
CA TRP A 18 -9.09 19.83 -20.93
C TRP A 18 -8.50 19.13 -22.16
N ARG A 19 -8.22 19.88 -23.22
CA ARG A 19 -7.68 19.30 -24.46
C ARG A 19 -6.21 18.95 -24.27
N TYR A 20 -5.86 17.74 -24.66
CA TYR A 20 -4.46 17.36 -24.77
C TYR A 20 -3.79 18.14 -25.89
N ARG A 21 -2.66 18.74 -25.60
CA ARG A 21 -1.89 19.52 -26.56
C ARG A 21 -0.72 18.70 -27.11
N PRO A 22 -0.43 18.78 -28.42
CA PRO A 22 0.78 18.17 -28.96
C PRO A 22 2.00 18.98 -28.56
N CYS A 23 3.11 18.29 -28.34
CA CYS A 23 4.40 18.91 -28.08
C CYS A 23 4.81 19.78 -29.28
N PRO A 24 5.22 21.04 -29.10
CA PRO A 24 5.64 21.91 -30.19
C PRO A 24 6.85 21.39 -30.96
N VAL A 25 7.69 20.55 -30.34
CA VAL A 25 8.91 20.00 -30.95
C VAL A 25 8.63 18.71 -31.71
N CYS A 26 8.10 17.68 -31.06
CA CYS A 26 7.94 16.36 -31.64
C CYS A 26 6.48 16.03 -32.06
N ARG A 27 5.55 16.91 -31.78
CA ARG A 27 4.10 16.75 -32.05
C ARG A 27 3.43 15.55 -31.36
N SER A 28 4.14 14.82 -30.51
CA SER A 28 3.55 13.79 -29.65
C SER A 28 2.58 14.42 -28.66
N LEU A 29 1.51 13.73 -28.33
CA LEU A 29 0.58 14.20 -27.31
C LEU A 29 1.29 14.26 -25.95
N MET A 30 1.16 15.40 -25.27
CA MET A 30 1.73 15.62 -23.95
C MET A 30 0.83 15.07 -22.86
N HIS A 31 1.43 14.64 -21.77
CA HIS A 31 0.72 14.19 -20.58
C HIS A 31 0.54 15.35 -19.60
N ARG A 32 -0.64 15.46 -19.03
CA ARG A 32 -0.89 16.41 -17.97
C ARG A 32 -0.37 15.88 -16.63
N LYS A 33 0.39 16.70 -15.95
CA LYS A 33 1.02 16.38 -14.68
C LYS A 33 0.79 17.49 -13.68
N LEU A 34 0.36 17.14 -12.47
CA LEU A 34 0.34 18.07 -11.36
C LEU A 34 1.78 18.34 -10.94
N GLN A 35 2.20 19.59 -10.96
CA GLN A 35 3.54 19.99 -10.55
C GLN A 35 3.55 20.36 -9.07
N GLY A 36 4.21 19.51 -8.26
CA GLY A 36 4.03 19.53 -6.80
C GLY A 36 2.69 18.92 -6.39
N GLN A 37 2.69 18.06 -5.39
CA GLN A 37 1.48 17.33 -4.99
C GLN A 37 0.32 18.25 -4.58
N ARG A 38 0.66 19.43 -4.06
CA ARG A 38 -0.29 20.38 -3.47
C ARG A 38 -0.26 21.78 -4.11
N SER A 39 0.38 21.95 -5.26
CA SER A 39 0.43 23.27 -5.90
C SER A 39 -0.91 23.69 -6.53
N GLY A 40 -1.73 22.71 -6.93
CA GLY A 40 -2.92 22.94 -7.74
C GLY A 40 -2.62 23.28 -9.21
N VAL A 41 -1.34 23.38 -9.59
CA VAL A 41 -0.91 23.74 -10.95
C VAL A 41 -0.67 22.48 -11.77
N VAL A 42 -1.38 22.36 -12.87
CA VAL A 42 -1.24 21.25 -13.83
C VAL A 42 -0.47 21.75 -15.02
N VAL A 43 0.61 21.06 -15.36
CA VAL A 43 1.50 21.38 -16.48
C VAL A 43 1.48 20.27 -17.53
N ASP A 44 1.82 20.60 -18.76
CA ASP A 44 1.95 19.63 -19.84
C ASP A 44 3.38 19.07 -19.89
N SER A 45 3.52 17.75 -19.98
CA SER A 45 4.80 17.04 -19.99
C SER A 45 4.97 16.22 -21.25
N CYS A 46 6.02 16.50 -22.00
CA CYS A 46 6.50 15.64 -23.08
C CYS A 46 7.57 14.69 -22.52
N ARG A 47 7.54 13.43 -22.93
CA ARG A 47 8.51 12.44 -22.49
C ARG A 47 9.96 12.80 -22.87
N GLU A 48 10.14 13.39 -24.07
CA GLU A 48 11.44 13.67 -24.64
C GLU A 48 11.88 15.14 -24.46
N HIS A 49 10.91 16.08 -24.41
CA HIS A 49 11.18 17.51 -24.46
C HIS A 49 10.87 18.26 -23.16
N GLY A 50 10.50 17.51 -22.09
CA GLY A 50 10.33 18.07 -20.76
C GLY A 50 8.98 18.71 -20.51
N LEU A 51 8.94 19.77 -19.70
CA LEU A 51 7.72 20.41 -19.22
C LEU A 51 7.41 21.66 -20.03
N TRP A 52 6.14 21.82 -20.34
CA TRP A 52 5.58 22.99 -20.99
C TRP A 52 4.62 23.67 -20.02
N LEU A 53 4.79 24.98 -19.90
CA LEU A 53 4.06 25.81 -18.95
C LEU A 53 3.25 26.85 -19.75
N ASP A 54 1.96 26.93 -19.45
CA ASP A 54 1.11 27.97 -20.01
C ASP A 54 1.32 29.32 -19.32
N SER A 55 0.78 30.37 -19.94
CA SER A 55 0.85 31.72 -19.40
C SER A 55 0.21 31.75 -17.98
N GLY A 56 1.01 32.14 -17.00
CA GLY A 56 0.58 32.23 -15.61
C GLY A 56 0.92 31.02 -14.74
N GLU A 57 1.06 29.80 -15.29
CA GLU A 57 1.41 28.61 -14.52
C GLU A 57 2.77 28.73 -13.84
N LEU A 58 3.76 29.28 -14.53
CA LEU A 58 5.07 29.55 -13.96
C LEU A 58 4.98 30.51 -12.75
N ARG A 59 4.17 31.57 -12.86
CA ARG A 59 3.96 32.51 -11.75
C ARG A 59 3.33 31.80 -10.57
N GLN A 60 2.27 31.01 -10.81
CA GLN A 60 1.58 30.25 -9.77
C GLN A 60 2.52 29.28 -9.05
N LEU A 61 3.39 28.59 -9.78
CA LEU A 61 4.40 27.71 -9.20
C LEU A 61 5.41 28.48 -8.37
N MET A 62 5.87 29.62 -8.85
CA MET A 62 6.83 30.47 -8.11
C MET A 62 6.21 31.03 -6.83
N GLU A 63 4.97 31.48 -6.87
CA GLU A 63 4.25 31.97 -5.70
C GLU A 63 4.05 30.87 -4.66
N TRP A 64 3.66 29.69 -5.13
CA TRP A 64 3.51 28.51 -4.28
C TRP A 64 4.84 28.06 -3.64
N SER A 65 5.93 28.03 -4.42
CA SER A 65 7.27 27.70 -3.92
C SER A 65 7.74 28.71 -2.87
N ARG A 66 7.60 30.03 -3.16
CA ARG A 66 7.96 31.11 -2.22
C ARG A 66 7.14 31.08 -0.93
N ALA A 67 5.90 30.61 -0.99
CA ALA A 67 5.05 30.42 0.18
C ALA A 67 5.43 29.18 1.01
N GLY A 68 6.48 28.44 0.61
CA GLY A 68 6.96 27.24 1.31
C GLY A 68 6.26 25.95 0.91
N GLY A 69 5.59 25.93 -0.24
CA GLY A 69 4.85 24.76 -0.73
C GLY A 69 5.72 23.54 -0.96
N GLU A 70 6.93 23.71 -1.48
CA GLU A 70 7.89 22.62 -1.70
C GLU A 70 8.26 21.90 -0.40
N LYS A 71 8.48 22.67 0.67
CA LYS A 71 8.81 22.10 1.97
C LYS A 71 7.65 21.26 2.52
N LEU A 72 6.44 21.77 2.41
CA LEU A 72 5.24 21.02 2.82
C LEU A 72 5.03 19.76 1.98
N ASP A 73 5.30 19.81 0.69
CA ASP A 73 5.24 18.64 -0.19
C ASP A 73 6.27 17.59 0.20
N GLN A 74 7.48 18.03 0.57
CA GLN A 74 8.53 17.13 1.02
C GLN A 74 8.15 16.46 2.34
N GLU A 75 7.70 17.23 3.33
CA GLU A 75 7.24 16.71 4.62
C GLU A 75 6.10 15.70 4.43
N HIS A 76 5.16 15.99 3.54
CA HIS A 76 4.06 15.08 3.24
C HIS A 76 4.53 13.77 2.60
N ARG A 77 5.43 13.85 1.62
CA ARG A 77 6.03 12.65 1.00
C ARG A 77 6.79 11.79 2.00
N GLU A 78 7.49 12.39 2.94
CA GLU A 78 8.17 11.66 4.01
C GLU A 78 7.18 10.98 4.96
N GLN A 79 6.11 11.68 5.31
CA GLN A 79 5.04 11.11 6.13
C GLN A 79 4.33 9.93 5.43
N GLU A 80 4.02 10.06 4.13
CA GLU A 80 3.42 8.99 3.34
C GLU A 80 4.34 7.76 3.27
N LYS A 81 5.64 7.95 3.03
CA LYS A 81 6.61 6.84 3.03
C LYS A 81 6.68 6.14 4.39
N ASN A 82 6.70 6.90 5.47
CA ASN A 82 6.74 6.34 6.82
C ASN A 82 5.47 5.56 7.13
N GLN A 83 4.30 6.10 6.79
CA GLN A 83 3.01 5.40 6.96
C GLN A 83 2.95 4.11 6.13
N GLN A 84 3.44 4.15 4.90
CA GLN A 84 3.49 2.96 4.05
C GLN A 84 4.43 1.90 4.63
N SER A 85 5.63 2.30 5.07
CA SER A 85 6.59 1.40 5.73
C SER A 85 6.02 0.76 7.00
N ASP A 86 5.34 1.55 7.83
CA ASP A 86 4.68 1.05 9.04
C ASP A 86 3.54 0.07 8.73
N ARG A 87 2.78 0.36 7.67
CA ARG A 87 1.72 -0.54 7.19
C ARG A 87 2.29 -1.87 6.73
N GLU A 88 3.31 -1.85 5.87
CA GLU A 88 3.99 -3.06 5.41
C GLU A 88 4.60 -3.86 6.56
N ARG A 89 5.18 -3.18 7.55
CA ARG A 89 5.71 -3.83 8.75
C ARG A 89 4.63 -4.53 9.56
N ARG A 90 3.47 -3.88 9.76
CA ARG A 90 2.32 -4.48 10.45
C ARG A 90 1.78 -5.69 9.70
N GLU A 91 1.69 -5.62 8.38
CA GLU A 91 1.23 -6.72 7.53
C GLU A 91 2.20 -7.92 7.61
N ARG A 92 3.52 -7.68 7.59
CA ARG A 92 4.53 -8.74 7.79
C ARG A 92 4.42 -9.40 9.15
N ILE A 93 4.25 -8.61 10.21
CA ILE A 93 4.07 -9.14 11.57
C ILE A 93 2.79 -9.98 11.64
N ALA A 94 1.68 -9.49 11.10
CA ALA A 94 0.42 -10.23 11.08
C ALA A 94 0.53 -11.55 10.29
N ALA A 95 1.26 -11.54 9.17
CA ALA A 95 1.50 -12.75 8.38
C ALA A 95 2.34 -13.80 9.13
N THR A 96 3.37 -13.36 9.87
CA THR A 96 4.18 -14.27 10.69
C THR A 96 3.38 -14.87 11.85
N PHE A 97 2.54 -14.08 12.51
CA PHE A 97 1.64 -14.58 13.54
C PHE A 97 0.65 -15.62 13.00
N LYS A 98 0.05 -15.34 11.85
CA LYS A 98 -0.87 -16.26 11.20
C LYS A 98 -0.19 -17.59 10.83
N LYS A 99 1.06 -17.52 10.35
CA LYS A 99 1.84 -18.71 10.01
C LYS A 99 2.15 -19.55 11.26
N SER A 100 2.61 -18.94 12.34
CA SER A 100 2.92 -19.65 13.59
C SER A 100 1.68 -20.29 14.23
N SER A 101 0.52 -19.63 14.14
CA SER A 101 -0.75 -20.21 14.64
C SER A 101 -1.15 -21.44 13.85
N LEU A 102 -0.99 -21.42 12.53
CA LEU A 102 -1.29 -22.58 11.67
C LEU A 102 -0.35 -23.76 11.92
N GLU A 103 0.93 -23.48 12.15
CA GLU A 103 1.94 -24.52 12.47
C GLU A 103 1.65 -25.17 13.83
N SER A 104 1.26 -24.41 14.85
CA SER A 104 0.87 -24.96 16.15
C SER A 104 -0.39 -25.83 16.10
N ASP A 105 -1.39 -25.43 15.30
CA ASP A 105 -2.62 -26.21 15.12
C ASP A 105 -2.38 -27.54 14.39
N VAL A 106 -1.43 -27.57 13.45
CA VAL A 106 -1.03 -28.79 12.74
C VAL A 106 -0.26 -29.74 13.67
N GLU A 107 0.61 -29.23 14.52
CA GLU A 107 1.37 -30.02 15.49
C GLU A 107 0.45 -30.67 16.54
N ILE A 108 -0.53 -29.94 17.06
CA ILE A 108 -1.54 -30.44 18.00
C ILE A 108 -2.37 -31.53 17.35
N LYS A 109 -2.85 -31.36 16.11
CA LYS A 109 -3.60 -32.38 15.37
C LYS A 109 -2.77 -33.61 15.07
N SER A 110 -1.52 -33.46 14.68
CA SER A 110 -0.59 -34.55 14.46
C SER A 110 -0.34 -35.37 15.73
N SER A 111 -0.15 -34.72 16.87
CA SER A 111 0.03 -35.37 18.16
C SER A 111 -1.22 -36.11 18.65
N MET A 112 -2.41 -35.61 18.34
CA MET A 112 -3.67 -36.29 18.67
C MET A 112 -3.94 -37.51 17.80
N LEU A 113 -3.56 -37.51 16.54
CA LEU A 113 -3.70 -38.62 15.60
C LEU A 113 -2.72 -39.78 15.87
N GLN A 114 -1.57 -39.51 16.51
CA GLN A 114 -0.58 -40.55 16.88
C GLN A 114 -0.88 -41.27 18.18
N LYS A 115 -1.97 -40.91 18.90
CA LYS A 115 -2.41 -41.62 20.05
C LYS A 115 -3.30 -42.81 19.61
N GLU A 116 -2.70 -43.83 18.98
CA GLU A 116 -3.30 -45.12 18.77
C GLU A 116 -3.71 -45.67 20.15
N PRO A 117 -4.93 -46.25 20.26
CA PRO A 117 -5.33 -46.92 21.47
C PRO A 117 -4.35 -48.08 21.69
N SER A 118 -3.55 -47.97 22.77
CA SER A 118 -2.56 -48.97 23.15
C SER A 118 -3.19 -50.38 23.06
N VAL A 119 -2.48 -51.28 22.42
CA VAL A 119 -2.80 -52.68 22.14
C VAL A 119 -3.29 -53.47 23.39
N SER A 120 -3.08 -52.91 24.56
CA SER A 120 -3.48 -53.45 25.85
C SER A 120 -4.98 -53.73 26.04
N ILE A 121 -5.87 -53.00 25.32
CA ILE A 121 -7.33 -53.24 25.42
C ILE A 121 -7.77 -54.48 24.62
N LEU A 122 -7.14 -54.72 23.48
CA LEU A 122 -7.41 -55.93 22.69
C LEU A 122 -6.85 -57.20 23.33
N GLU A 123 -5.71 -57.11 24.01
CA GLU A 123 -5.15 -58.21 24.81
C GLU A 123 -5.99 -58.51 26.06
N ALA A 124 -6.50 -57.48 26.74
CA ALA A 124 -7.38 -57.65 27.89
C ALA A 124 -8.73 -58.29 27.55
N LEU A 125 -9.29 -57.96 26.40
CA LEU A 125 -10.51 -58.59 25.90
C LEU A 125 -10.27 -60.00 25.41
N GLY A 126 -9.12 -60.31 24.85
CA GLY A 126 -8.73 -61.66 24.40
C GLY A 126 -8.54 -62.64 25.55
N THR A 127 -8.05 -62.23 26.70
CA THR A 127 -7.90 -63.06 27.89
C THR A 127 -9.24 -63.33 28.59
N MET A 128 -10.14 -62.35 28.66
CA MET A 128 -11.48 -62.55 29.22
C MET A 128 -12.36 -63.48 28.37
N LEU A 129 -12.19 -63.50 27.07
CA LEU A 129 -12.91 -64.42 26.20
C LEU A 129 -12.41 -65.85 26.25
N LYS A 130 -11.13 -66.05 26.58
CA LYS A 130 -10.59 -67.40 26.77
C LYS A 130 -11.09 -68.06 28.05
N ASP A 131 -11.27 -67.34 29.14
CA ASP A 131 -11.79 -67.84 30.41
C ASP A 131 -13.25 -68.17 30.36
N LEU A 132 -14.02 -67.62 29.42
CA LEU A 132 -15.44 -67.93 29.23
C LEU A 132 -15.71 -69.15 28.31
N LEU A 133 -14.70 -69.66 27.63
CA LEU A 133 -14.81 -70.77 26.68
C LEU A 133 -14.26 -72.13 27.21
N THR A 134 -13.81 -72.16 28.49
CA THR A 134 -13.15 -73.28 29.11
C THR A 134 -13.98 -73.87 30.31
N ASP A 135 -15.28 -73.61 30.36
CA ASP A 135 -16.17 -74.26 31.31
C ASP A 135 -17.20 -75.21 30.62
#